data_4f8a039569ca28babbda46342b332c2d
#
_entry.id   4f8a039569ca28babbda46342b332c2d
#
_cell.length_a   1.000
_cell.length_b   1.000
_cell.length_c   1.000
_cell.angle_alpha   90.00
_cell.angle_beta   90.00
_cell.angle_gamma   90.00
#
_symmetry.space_group_name_H-M   'P 1'
#
loop_
_entity.id
_entity.type
_entity.pdbx_description
1 polymer ?
#
loop_
_entity_poly.entity_id
_entity_poly.type
_entity_poly.pdbx_seq_one_letter_code
_entity_poly.pdbx_strand_id
1 'polypeptide(L)'
;MTQIQCGFIMPQVPLDKAQRATFVEDLNRALKLISGHFNSARIIDHLGFDDIESFTTLAYMAALHPQLKFGHTVVCQSFRNPALVAKMGATMQFLSGGRFLLGIGAGWNEAEYKAYGYDFPPARVRVEQLEETLQIIKAMWTEQKVTFLGEYYRVNEADCEPKPDPLPPIMVGAFKPKMLRLTAKYADEWNVSSTGIRRYRRLAEAFERACLDVGRDPATVQRSWGGGCACRPIQADAERIAGERYRADNLEDDFGFVGTPRQVIEQMQPFIDLGVSSFLLDCGGFPNLTTLELLIYEVLPALNH
;
A
#
# COMPACT_ATOMS: atom_id res chain seq x y z
N MET A 1 -12.77 20.35 -4.86
CA MET A 1 -11.64 19.50 -5.33
C MET A 1 -11.43 18.40 -4.31
N THR A 2 -11.07 17.19 -4.74
CA THR A 2 -10.74 16.10 -3.81
C THR A 2 -9.44 16.44 -3.09
N GLN A 3 -9.42 16.37 -1.76
CA GLN A 3 -8.23 16.63 -0.98
C GLN A 3 -7.15 15.57 -1.28
N ILE A 4 -5.94 16.02 -1.60
CA ILE A 4 -4.77 15.15 -1.83
C ILE A 4 -4.26 14.65 -0.47
N GLN A 5 -4.06 13.34 -0.39
CA GLN A 5 -3.63 12.64 0.82
C GLN A 5 -2.26 12.00 0.60
N CYS A 6 -1.48 11.90 1.67
CA CYS A 6 -0.26 11.11 1.69
C CYS A 6 -0.37 9.97 2.69
N GLY A 7 0.19 8.83 2.33
CA GLY A 7 0.49 7.71 3.22
C GLY A 7 2.01 7.51 3.29
N PHE A 8 2.53 7.24 4.47
CA PHE A 8 3.93 6.94 4.70
C PHE A 8 4.17 5.43 4.55
N ILE A 9 5.00 5.03 3.63
CA ILE A 9 5.50 3.65 3.59
C ILE A 9 6.63 3.53 4.61
N MET A 10 6.40 2.71 5.63
CA MET A 10 7.37 2.48 6.68
C MET A 10 8.64 1.86 6.10
N PRO A 11 9.83 2.33 6.52
CA PRO A 11 11.10 1.85 5.99
C PRO A 11 11.40 0.42 6.40
N GLN A 12 12.24 -0.23 5.63
CA GLN A 12 12.83 -1.52 5.96
C GLN A 12 13.82 -1.39 7.12
N VAL A 13 14.02 -2.47 7.87
CA VAL A 13 15.01 -2.51 8.96
C VAL A 13 16.41 -2.42 8.37
N PRO A 14 17.25 -1.48 8.83
CA PRO A 14 18.59 -1.34 8.30
C PRO A 14 19.47 -2.56 8.63
N LEU A 15 20.39 -2.90 7.72
CA LEU A 15 21.39 -3.96 7.93
C LEU A 15 22.42 -3.58 9.00
N ASP A 16 22.73 -2.29 9.10
CA ASP A 16 23.68 -1.76 10.08
C ASP A 16 23.18 -1.91 11.52
N LYS A 17 24.01 -2.48 12.39
CA LYS A 17 23.64 -2.77 13.79
C LYS A 17 23.35 -1.50 14.61
N ALA A 18 24.07 -0.41 14.37
CA ALA A 18 23.87 0.83 15.11
C ALA A 18 22.51 1.46 14.73
N GLN A 19 22.17 1.46 13.47
CA GLN A 19 20.87 1.92 12.99
C GLN A 19 19.72 1.01 13.45
N ARG A 20 19.93 -0.30 13.55
CA ARG A 20 18.94 -1.24 14.14
C ARG A 20 18.63 -0.92 15.59
N ALA A 21 19.62 -0.51 16.37
CA ALA A 21 19.42 -0.20 17.79
C ALA A 21 18.44 0.96 18.04
N THR A 22 18.36 1.92 17.11
CA THR A 22 17.48 3.09 17.21
C THR A 22 16.26 2.99 16.31
N PHE A 23 16.15 1.96 15.47
CA PHE A 23 15.14 1.88 14.41
C PHE A 23 13.71 2.08 14.90
N VAL A 24 13.31 1.42 16.00
CA VAL A 24 11.95 1.55 16.55
C VAL A 24 11.70 2.97 17.09
N GLU A 25 12.69 3.58 17.71
CA GLU A 25 12.61 4.96 18.19
C GLU A 25 12.49 5.94 17.02
N ASP A 26 13.33 5.77 16.00
CA ASP A 26 13.33 6.59 14.79
C ASP A 26 12.00 6.47 14.03
N LEU A 27 11.45 5.24 13.91
CA LEU A 27 10.15 5.00 13.32
C LEU A 27 9.03 5.69 14.12
N ASN A 28 9.06 5.59 15.44
CA ASN A 28 8.09 6.30 16.30
C ASN A 28 8.18 7.81 16.15
N ARG A 29 9.38 8.39 15.95
CA ARG A 29 9.54 9.82 15.67
C ARG A 29 8.89 10.20 14.33
N ALA A 30 9.12 9.40 13.29
CA ALA A 30 8.49 9.62 11.99
C ALA A 30 6.97 9.54 12.07
N LEU A 31 6.41 8.51 12.74
CA LEU A 31 4.97 8.34 12.91
C LEU A 31 4.33 9.48 13.73
N LYS A 32 5.01 9.99 14.75
CA LYS A 32 4.56 11.18 15.48
C LYS A 32 4.54 12.43 14.60
N LEU A 33 5.58 12.62 13.77
CA LEU A 33 5.68 13.77 12.88
C LEU A 33 4.54 13.79 11.85
N ILE A 34 4.23 12.65 11.23
CA ILE A 34 3.17 12.56 10.21
C ILE A 34 1.75 12.58 10.79
N SER A 35 1.61 12.41 12.09
CA SER A 35 0.29 12.36 12.77
C SER A 35 -0.47 13.68 12.63
N GLY A 36 -1.69 13.60 12.12
CA GLY A 36 -2.51 14.77 11.79
C GLY A 36 -2.23 15.42 10.43
N HIS A 37 -1.21 14.96 9.71
CA HIS A 37 -0.81 15.47 8.39
C HIS A 37 -0.97 14.45 7.28
N PHE A 38 -0.53 13.22 7.53
CA PHE A 38 -0.69 12.09 6.59
C PHE A 38 -1.94 11.27 6.97
N ASN A 39 -2.56 10.68 5.96
CA ASN A 39 -3.76 9.84 6.16
C ASN A 39 -3.42 8.49 6.79
N SER A 40 -2.28 7.90 6.45
CA SER A 40 -1.95 6.55 6.91
C SER A 40 -0.44 6.29 6.98
N ALA A 41 -0.07 5.29 7.78
CA ALA A 41 1.22 4.59 7.68
C ALA A 41 0.98 3.19 7.10
N ARG A 42 1.80 2.79 6.12
CA ARG A 42 1.68 1.54 5.39
C ARG A 42 2.95 0.71 5.54
N ILE A 43 2.82 -0.61 5.50
CA ILE A 43 3.95 -1.53 5.49
C ILE A 43 3.87 -2.48 4.31
N ILE A 44 5.02 -2.84 3.77
CA ILE A 44 5.13 -3.88 2.74
C ILE A 44 5.14 -5.25 3.45
N ASP A 45 4.54 -6.26 2.85
CA ASP A 45 4.49 -7.62 3.39
C ASP A 45 5.54 -8.50 2.70
N HIS A 46 6.79 -8.27 3.05
CA HIS A 46 7.90 -9.14 2.70
C HIS A 46 8.26 -10.04 3.89
N LEU A 47 8.65 -11.29 3.61
CA LEU A 47 9.17 -12.22 4.61
C LEU A 47 10.70 -12.20 4.64
N GLY A 48 11.32 -11.80 3.52
CA GLY A 48 12.75 -11.60 3.36
C GLY A 48 13.18 -10.14 3.40
N PHE A 49 14.36 -9.83 2.88
CA PHE A 49 14.89 -8.47 2.69
C PHE A 49 15.10 -7.67 3.98
N ASP A 50 15.36 -8.31 5.11
CA ASP A 50 15.49 -7.65 6.43
C ASP A 50 14.21 -6.88 6.87
N ASP A 51 13.06 -7.26 6.33
CA ASP A 51 11.78 -6.71 6.74
C ASP A 51 11.28 -7.34 8.04
N ILE A 52 10.42 -6.61 8.73
CA ILE A 52 9.70 -7.09 9.93
C ILE A 52 8.31 -7.54 9.51
N GLU A 53 7.78 -8.58 10.16
CA GLU A 53 6.50 -9.16 9.83
C GLU A 53 5.38 -8.12 9.93
N SER A 54 4.59 -8.02 8.89
CA SER A 54 3.73 -6.87 8.63
C SER A 54 2.56 -6.74 9.61
N PHE A 55 1.82 -7.80 9.91
CA PHE A 55 0.67 -7.73 10.83
C PHE A 55 1.10 -7.47 12.27
N THR A 56 2.17 -8.11 12.73
CA THR A 56 2.73 -7.90 14.08
C THR A 56 3.19 -6.45 14.25
N THR A 57 3.87 -5.91 13.25
CA THR A 57 4.33 -4.52 13.25
C THR A 57 3.16 -3.55 13.27
N LEU A 58 2.16 -3.75 12.41
CA LEU A 58 0.98 -2.88 12.37
C LEU A 58 0.21 -2.89 13.69
N ALA A 59 0.05 -4.06 14.34
CA ALA A 59 -0.63 -4.16 15.62
C ALA A 59 0.10 -3.34 16.70
N TYR A 60 1.43 -3.46 16.77
CA TYR A 60 2.25 -2.70 17.71
C TYR A 60 2.17 -1.19 17.45
N MET A 61 2.35 -0.76 16.20
CA MET A 61 2.34 0.66 15.85
C MET A 61 0.95 1.30 15.97
N ALA A 62 -0.12 0.57 15.64
CA ALA A 62 -1.49 1.07 15.77
C ALA A 62 -1.89 1.34 17.23
N ALA A 63 -1.35 0.58 18.18
CA ALA A 63 -1.55 0.82 19.60
C ALA A 63 -0.83 2.09 20.10
N LEU A 64 0.36 2.37 19.55
CA LEU A 64 1.19 3.52 19.96
C LEU A 64 0.75 4.84 19.30
N HIS A 65 0.12 4.79 18.12
CA HIS A 65 -0.22 5.97 17.32
C HIS A 65 -1.72 6.01 16.97
N PRO A 66 -2.59 6.36 17.94
CA PRO A 66 -4.05 6.32 17.75
C PRO A 66 -4.61 7.34 16.75
N GLN A 67 -3.78 8.28 16.27
CA GLN A 67 -4.17 9.31 15.31
C GLN A 67 -4.04 8.86 13.84
N LEU A 68 -3.32 7.75 13.58
CA LEU A 68 -3.02 7.29 12.23
C LEU A 68 -3.87 6.08 11.84
N LYS A 69 -4.22 6.00 10.56
CA LYS A 69 -4.65 4.74 9.95
C LYS A 69 -3.42 3.89 9.62
N PHE A 70 -3.57 2.58 9.72
CA PHE A 70 -2.51 1.63 9.45
C PHE A 70 -2.94 0.59 8.43
N GLY A 71 -2.04 0.18 7.55
CA GLY A 71 -2.38 -0.82 6.55
C GLY A 71 -1.19 -1.38 5.80
N HIS A 72 -1.48 -2.26 4.87
CA HIS A 72 -0.46 -2.88 4.04
C HIS A 72 -0.37 -2.23 2.66
N THR A 73 0.82 -2.34 2.04
CA THR A 73 1.03 -1.97 0.64
C THR A 73 2.05 -2.88 -0.05
N VAL A 74 1.68 -4.18 -0.28
CA VAL A 74 0.44 -4.87 -0.03
C VAL A 74 0.74 -6.24 0.61
N VAL A 75 -0.27 -6.86 1.27
CA VAL A 75 -0.18 -8.27 1.70
C VAL A 75 -0.03 -9.18 0.49
N CYS A 76 0.91 -10.11 0.55
CA CYS A 76 0.97 -11.23 -0.37
C CYS A 76 -0.10 -12.26 0.01
N GLN A 77 -1.11 -12.44 -0.84
CA GLN A 77 -2.22 -13.35 -0.56
C GLN A 77 -1.79 -14.81 -0.33
N SER A 78 -0.64 -15.23 -0.89
CA SER A 78 -0.17 -16.61 -0.80
C SER A 78 0.46 -16.97 0.54
N PHE A 79 0.87 -15.99 1.35
CA PHE A 79 1.58 -16.26 2.61
C PHE A 79 0.67 -16.61 3.79
N ARG A 80 -0.64 -16.44 3.63
CA ARG A 80 -1.62 -16.75 4.70
C ARG A 80 -2.90 -17.31 4.12
N ASN A 81 -3.57 -18.19 4.89
CA ASN A 81 -4.91 -18.66 4.53
C ASN A 81 -5.91 -17.48 4.47
N PRO A 82 -6.79 -17.39 3.46
CA PRO A 82 -7.74 -16.29 3.30
C PRO A 82 -8.65 -16.05 4.52
N ALA A 83 -9.14 -17.11 5.14
CA ALA A 83 -9.98 -16.98 6.33
C ALA A 83 -9.19 -16.43 7.53
N LEU A 84 -7.90 -16.77 7.64
CA LEU A 84 -7.03 -16.18 8.64
C LEU A 84 -6.80 -14.69 8.37
N VAL A 85 -6.55 -14.30 7.11
CA VAL A 85 -6.41 -12.87 6.74
C VAL A 85 -7.68 -12.09 7.08
N ALA A 86 -8.85 -12.65 6.79
CA ALA A 86 -10.14 -12.04 7.16
C ALA A 86 -10.23 -11.82 8.68
N LYS A 87 -9.90 -12.86 9.48
CA LYS A 87 -9.91 -12.79 10.95
C LYS A 87 -8.91 -11.78 11.50
N MET A 88 -7.68 -11.76 10.97
CA MET A 88 -6.65 -10.80 11.35
C MET A 88 -7.09 -9.37 11.04
N GLY A 89 -7.65 -9.13 9.83
CA GLY A 89 -8.16 -7.83 9.42
C GLY A 89 -9.32 -7.34 10.30
N ALA A 90 -10.28 -8.20 10.62
CA ALA A 90 -11.38 -7.88 11.54
C ALA A 90 -10.86 -7.54 12.94
N THR A 91 -9.89 -8.31 13.45
CA THR A 91 -9.26 -8.06 14.75
C THR A 91 -8.51 -6.71 14.75
N MET A 92 -7.73 -6.43 13.71
CA MET A 92 -7.03 -5.15 13.57
C MET A 92 -8.00 -3.96 13.51
N GLN A 93 -9.10 -4.11 12.78
CA GLN A 93 -10.14 -3.08 12.69
C GLN A 93 -10.79 -2.81 14.05
N PHE A 94 -11.15 -3.84 14.77
CA PHE A 94 -11.73 -3.74 16.11
C PHE A 94 -10.77 -3.09 17.10
N LEU A 95 -9.55 -3.61 17.23
CA LEU A 95 -8.55 -3.10 18.19
C LEU A 95 -8.10 -1.68 17.87
N SER A 96 -8.06 -1.30 16.60
CA SER A 96 -7.66 0.04 16.19
C SER A 96 -8.82 1.06 16.19
N GLY A 97 -10.06 0.65 16.46
CA GLY A 97 -11.22 1.54 16.39
C GLY A 97 -11.50 2.04 14.97
N GLY A 98 -11.47 1.15 13.99
CA GLY A 98 -11.84 1.48 12.60
C GLY A 98 -10.71 2.06 11.74
N ARG A 99 -9.43 1.88 12.12
CA ARG A 99 -8.27 2.51 11.45
C ARG A 99 -7.44 1.58 10.57
N PHE A 100 -7.87 0.34 10.39
CA PHE A 100 -7.15 -0.64 9.57
C PHE A 100 -7.50 -0.53 8.08
N LEU A 101 -6.51 -0.71 7.21
CA LEU A 101 -6.60 -0.66 5.76
C LEU A 101 -5.95 -1.92 5.19
N LEU A 102 -6.71 -2.73 4.45
CA LEU A 102 -6.17 -3.95 3.84
C LEU A 102 -5.69 -3.69 2.41
N GLY A 103 -4.39 -3.51 2.23
CA GLY A 103 -3.80 -3.63 0.90
C GLY A 103 -3.44 -5.08 0.61
N ILE A 104 -3.82 -5.61 -0.56
CA ILE A 104 -3.57 -7.01 -0.92
C ILE A 104 -3.20 -7.16 -2.40
N GLY A 105 -2.35 -8.14 -2.71
CA GLY A 105 -1.87 -8.43 -4.06
C GLY A 105 -1.60 -9.91 -4.29
N ALA A 106 -1.38 -10.26 -5.57
CA ALA A 106 -1.21 -11.65 -5.99
C ALA A 106 0.18 -12.25 -5.67
N GLY A 107 1.12 -11.45 -5.17
CA GLY A 107 2.52 -11.88 -4.99
C GLY A 107 3.33 -11.87 -6.30
N TRP A 108 4.65 -11.70 -6.18
CA TRP A 108 5.52 -11.58 -7.37
C TRP A 108 6.93 -12.14 -7.17
N ASN A 109 7.45 -12.18 -5.95
CA ASN A 109 8.84 -12.52 -5.66
C ASN A 109 9.04 -14.02 -5.47
N GLU A 110 9.36 -14.74 -6.54
CA GLU A 110 9.58 -16.19 -6.53
C GLU A 110 10.68 -16.63 -5.54
N ALA A 111 11.74 -15.83 -5.38
CA ALA A 111 12.84 -16.16 -4.48
C ALA A 111 12.38 -16.20 -3.01
N GLU A 112 11.52 -15.27 -2.63
CA GLU A 112 10.93 -15.20 -1.29
C GLU A 112 9.99 -16.39 -1.01
N TYR A 113 9.12 -16.73 -1.97
CA TYR A 113 8.27 -17.92 -1.87
C TYR A 113 9.10 -19.19 -1.61
N LYS A 114 10.16 -19.40 -2.41
CA LYS A 114 11.04 -20.55 -2.26
C LYS A 114 11.78 -20.57 -0.93
N ALA A 115 12.29 -19.42 -0.50
CA ALA A 115 13.04 -19.29 0.75
C ALA A 115 12.20 -19.67 1.99
N TYR A 116 10.90 -19.37 1.96
CA TYR A 116 9.97 -19.64 3.06
C TYR A 116 9.10 -20.89 2.84
N GLY A 117 9.39 -21.69 1.82
CA GLY A 117 8.72 -22.97 1.58
C GLY A 117 7.31 -22.85 1.01
N TYR A 118 6.97 -21.73 0.38
CA TYR A 118 5.71 -21.55 -0.33
C TYR A 118 5.84 -21.97 -1.78
N ASP A 119 4.79 -22.59 -2.32
CA ASP A 119 4.67 -22.84 -3.76
C ASP A 119 4.53 -21.51 -4.51
N PHE A 120 5.22 -21.40 -5.66
CA PHE A 120 5.08 -20.26 -6.56
C PHE A 120 4.34 -20.66 -7.84
N PRO A 121 3.01 -20.71 -7.83
CA PRO A 121 2.25 -21.10 -9.01
C PRO A 121 2.32 -20.04 -10.10
N PRO A 122 1.95 -20.38 -11.35
CA PRO A 122 1.89 -19.42 -12.44
C PRO A 122 1.06 -18.17 -12.08
N ALA A 123 1.41 -17.02 -12.65
CA ALA A 123 0.76 -15.74 -12.35
C ALA A 123 -0.77 -15.79 -12.54
N ARG A 124 -1.25 -16.55 -13.51
CA ARG A 124 -2.70 -16.77 -13.71
C ARG A 124 -3.34 -17.36 -12.45
N VAL A 125 -2.75 -18.42 -11.91
CA VAL A 125 -3.25 -19.15 -10.72
C VAL A 125 -3.23 -18.22 -9.50
N ARG A 126 -2.14 -17.46 -9.31
CA ARG A 126 -2.06 -16.50 -8.19
C ARG A 126 -3.14 -15.41 -8.26
N VAL A 127 -3.51 -14.97 -9.46
CA VAL A 127 -4.62 -13.99 -9.64
C VAL A 127 -5.98 -14.64 -9.35
N GLU A 128 -6.19 -15.87 -9.75
CA GLU A 128 -7.42 -16.63 -9.45
C GLU A 128 -7.53 -16.92 -7.94
N GLN A 129 -6.43 -17.30 -7.30
CA GLN A 129 -6.34 -17.42 -5.84
C GLN A 129 -6.65 -16.10 -5.11
N LEU A 130 -6.16 -14.97 -5.61
CA LEU A 130 -6.48 -13.66 -5.05
C LEU A 130 -7.97 -13.34 -5.20
N GLU A 131 -8.61 -13.71 -6.31
CA GLU A 131 -10.06 -13.50 -6.47
C GLU A 131 -10.86 -14.28 -5.43
N GLU A 132 -10.56 -15.57 -5.22
CA GLU A 132 -11.20 -16.35 -4.15
C GLU A 132 -10.89 -15.80 -2.75
N THR A 133 -9.66 -15.33 -2.53
CA THR A 133 -9.25 -14.68 -1.28
C THR A 133 -10.13 -13.47 -0.98
N LEU A 134 -10.35 -12.59 -1.96
CA LEU A 134 -11.19 -11.40 -1.78
C LEU A 134 -12.66 -11.75 -1.54
N GLN A 135 -13.17 -12.80 -2.20
CA GLN A 135 -14.53 -13.29 -1.97
C GLN A 135 -14.68 -13.81 -0.52
N ILE A 136 -13.75 -14.64 -0.05
CA ILE A 136 -13.77 -15.18 1.31
C ILE A 136 -13.66 -14.04 2.34
N ILE A 137 -12.75 -13.10 2.17
CA ILE A 137 -12.57 -11.98 3.09
C ILE A 137 -13.86 -11.16 3.19
N LYS A 138 -14.45 -10.78 2.06
CA LYS A 138 -15.68 -9.98 2.05
C LYS A 138 -16.86 -10.74 2.69
N ALA A 139 -17.04 -12.01 2.35
CA ALA A 139 -18.07 -12.83 2.95
C ALA A 139 -17.88 -12.94 4.48
N MET A 140 -16.66 -13.26 4.94
CA MET A 140 -16.38 -13.38 6.38
C MET A 140 -16.56 -12.08 7.16
N TRP A 141 -16.39 -10.94 6.54
CA TRP A 141 -16.63 -9.64 7.19
C TRP A 141 -18.11 -9.25 7.25
N THR A 142 -18.96 -9.82 6.40
CA THR A 142 -20.37 -9.40 6.27
C THR A 142 -21.39 -10.47 6.63
N GLU A 143 -21.04 -11.75 6.54
CA GLU A 143 -21.93 -12.88 6.79
C GLU A 143 -21.63 -13.56 8.13
N GLN A 144 -22.63 -14.17 8.79
CA GLN A 144 -22.44 -14.80 10.09
C GLN A 144 -21.58 -16.05 10.03
N LYS A 145 -21.93 -16.99 9.14
CA LYS A 145 -21.17 -18.21 8.89
C LYS A 145 -20.93 -18.34 7.41
N VAL A 146 -19.68 -18.56 7.03
CA VAL A 146 -19.26 -18.63 5.63
C VAL A 146 -18.87 -20.05 5.27
N THR A 147 -19.53 -20.57 4.23
CA THR A 147 -19.11 -21.77 3.53
C THR A 147 -18.73 -21.37 2.11
N PHE A 148 -17.48 -21.62 1.74
CA PHE A 148 -16.95 -21.31 0.42
C PHE A 148 -16.26 -22.55 -0.16
N LEU A 149 -16.64 -22.93 -1.38
CA LEU A 149 -16.08 -24.07 -2.12
C LEU A 149 -15.52 -23.57 -3.42
N GLY A 150 -14.26 -23.12 -3.39
CA GLY A 150 -13.53 -22.68 -4.56
C GLY A 150 -12.67 -23.77 -5.20
N GLU A 151 -11.96 -23.36 -6.24
CA GLU A 151 -10.95 -24.21 -6.89
C GLU A 151 -9.69 -24.34 -6.03
N TYR A 152 -9.30 -23.24 -5.35
CA TYR A 152 -8.06 -23.14 -4.56
C TYR A 152 -8.30 -23.17 -3.05
N TYR A 153 -9.41 -22.61 -2.59
CA TYR A 153 -9.68 -22.49 -1.16
C TYR A 153 -11.03 -23.08 -0.76
N ARG A 154 -11.08 -23.61 0.46
CA ARG A 154 -12.31 -24.12 1.05
C ARG A 154 -12.44 -23.59 2.46
N VAL A 155 -13.63 -23.08 2.77
CA VAL A 155 -14.03 -22.61 4.10
C VAL A 155 -15.35 -23.31 4.43
N ASN A 156 -15.50 -23.79 5.64
CA ASN A 156 -16.71 -24.50 6.07
C ASN A 156 -17.24 -23.92 7.36
N GLU A 157 -18.42 -23.30 7.30
CA GLU A 157 -19.11 -22.65 8.42
C GLU A 157 -18.22 -21.77 9.30
N ALA A 158 -17.20 -21.11 8.69
CA ALA A 158 -16.27 -20.27 9.42
C ALA A 158 -16.94 -18.99 9.91
N ASP A 159 -16.64 -18.62 11.15
CA ASP A 159 -17.10 -17.40 11.79
C ASP A 159 -15.97 -16.38 11.94
N CYS A 160 -16.32 -15.09 11.85
CA CYS A 160 -15.39 -13.98 11.99
C CYS A 160 -15.95 -12.90 12.91
N GLU A 161 -15.91 -13.17 14.22
CA GLU A 161 -16.28 -12.17 15.24
C GLU A 161 -15.03 -11.62 15.96
N PRO A 162 -15.05 -10.32 16.37
CA PRO A 162 -16.09 -9.33 16.07
C PRO A 162 -16.11 -8.97 14.59
N LYS A 163 -17.32 -8.76 14.02
CA LYS A 163 -17.44 -8.22 12.67
C LYS A 163 -16.78 -6.83 12.61
N PRO A 164 -16.00 -6.53 11.56
CA PRO A 164 -15.41 -5.20 11.44
C PRO A 164 -16.49 -4.14 11.13
N ASP A 165 -16.52 -3.08 11.95
CA ASP A 165 -17.38 -1.92 11.76
C ASP A 165 -16.57 -0.63 12.05
N PRO A 166 -16.39 0.26 11.03
CA PRO A 166 -16.72 0.08 9.62
C PRO A 166 -15.89 -1.03 8.96
N LEU A 167 -16.32 -1.51 7.78
CA LEU A 167 -15.52 -2.47 7.00
C LEU A 167 -14.16 -1.86 6.64
N PRO A 168 -13.05 -2.61 6.78
CA PRO A 168 -11.75 -2.14 6.32
C PRO A 168 -11.76 -1.88 4.81
N PRO A 169 -11.34 -0.71 4.33
CA PRO A 169 -11.14 -0.51 2.90
C PRO A 169 -10.11 -1.48 2.33
N ILE A 170 -10.41 -2.02 1.16
CA ILE A 170 -9.54 -2.96 0.44
C ILE A 170 -8.82 -2.22 -0.69
N MET A 171 -7.49 -2.16 -0.62
CA MET A 171 -6.62 -1.68 -1.69
C MET A 171 -6.06 -2.87 -2.48
N VAL A 172 -6.08 -2.79 -3.81
CA VAL A 172 -5.44 -3.79 -4.68
C VAL A 172 -4.42 -3.14 -5.59
N GLY A 173 -3.19 -3.67 -5.57
CA GLY A 173 -2.12 -3.29 -6.50
C GLY A 173 -2.30 -3.97 -7.87
N ALA A 174 -2.51 -3.20 -8.95
CA ALA A 174 -2.85 -3.78 -10.24
C ALA A 174 -2.25 -3.07 -11.45
N PHE A 175 -1.63 -3.85 -12.35
CA PHE A 175 -0.97 -3.38 -13.59
C PHE A 175 -1.41 -4.15 -14.84
N LYS A 176 -2.00 -5.32 -14.72
CA LYS A 176 -2.33 -6.20 -15.84
C LYS A 176 -3.85 -6.33 -15.99
N PRO A 177 -4.37 -6.59 -17.19
CA PRO A 177 -5.81 -6.57 -17.45
C PRO A 177 -6.67 -7.42 -16.49
N LYS A 178 -6.25 -8.65 -16.16
CA LYS A 178 -6.98 -9.50 -15.20
C LYS A 178 -7.00 -8.88 -13.80
N MET A 179 -5.88 -8.32 -13.36
CA MET A 179 -5.77 -7.64 -12.07
C MET A 179 -6.61 -6.36 -12.04
N LEU A 180 -6.61 -5.56 -13.12
CA LEU A 180 -7.46 -4.36 -13.22
C LEU A 180 -8.93 -4.72 -13.13
N ARG A 181 -9.38 -5.79 -13.81
CA ARG A 181 -10.77 -6.26 -13.72
C ARG A 181 -11.14 -6.73 -12.30
N LEU A 182 -10.24 -7.48 -11.63
CA LEU A 182 -10.42 -7.91 -10.25
C LEU A 182 -10.50 -6.70 -9.31
N THR A 183 -9.61 -5.72 -9.47
CA THR A 183 -9.61 -4.48 -8.71
C THR A 183 -10.93 -3.71 -8.90
N ALA A 184 -11.38 -3.55 -10.14
CA ALA A 184 -12.65 -2.93 -10.47
C ALA A 184 -13.84 -3.61 -9.77
N LYS A 185 -13.80 -4.94 -9.61
CA LYS A 185 -14.87 -5.73 -9.01
C LYS A 185 -14.89 -5.66 -7.48
N TYR A 186 -13.73 -5.66 -6.83
CA TYR A 186 -13.64 -5.93 -5.40
C TYR A 186 -13.02 -4.81 -4.55
N ALA A 187 -12.18 -3.93 -5.14
CA ALA A 187 -11.39 -2.98 -4.37
C ALA A 187 -12.09 -1.64 -4.13
N ASP A 188 -11.76 -1.01 -3.00
CA ASP A 188 -12.14 0.38 -2.69
C ASP A 188 -11.05 1.36 -3.13
N GLU A 189 -9.81 0.86 -3.27
CA GLU A 189 -8.65 1.63 -3.72
C GLU A 189 -7.85 0.84 -4.76
N TRP A 190 -7.56 1.45 -5.90
CA TRP A 190 -6.63 0.96 -6.90
C TRP A 190 -5.26 1.60 -6.71
N ASN A 191 -4.24 0.78 -6.50
CA ASN A 191 -2.87 1.23 -6.35
C ASN A 191 -2.00 0.86 -7.56
N VAL A 192 -1.18 1.81 -7.97
CA VAL A 192 -0.11 1.61 -8.95
C VAL A 192 1.19 2.12 -8.34
N SER A 193 2.23 1.30 -8.32
CA SER A 193 3.51 1.68 -7.73
C SER A 193 4.61 1.83 -8.77
N SER A 194 5.58 2.70 -8.48
CA SER A 194 6.82 2.89 -9.25
C SER A 194 6.59 2.99 -10.77
N THR A 195 5.64 3.83 -11.15
CA THR A 195 5.16 3.93 -12.53
C THR A 195 5.19 5.38 -13.00
N GLY A 196 5.90 5.65 -14.09
CA GLY A 196 5.95 6.97 -14.73
C GLY A 196 4.62 7.39 -15.36
N ILE A 197 4.44 8.70 -15.53
CA ILE A 197 3.17 9.32 -15.97
C ILE A 197 2.64 8.77 -17.29
N ARG A 198 3.52 8.44 -18.24
CA ARG A 198 3.12 7.90 -19.54
C ARG A 198 2.45 6.51 -19.41
N ARG A 199 3.05 5.66 -18.59
CA ARG A 199 2.50 4.33 -18.29
C ARG A 199 1.26 4.44 -17.43
N TYR A 200 1.26 5.32 -16.42
CA TYR A 200 0.11 5.55 -15.56
C TYR A 200 -1.13 5.96 -16.37
N ARG A 201 -1.01 6.88 -17.33
CA ARG A 201 -2.12 7.29 -18.22
C ARG A 201 -2.77 6.09 -18.91
N ARG A 202 -1.96 5.21 -19.54
CA ARG A 202 -2.48 4.01 -20.20
C ARG A 202 -3.16 3.04 -19.23
N LEU A 203 -2.62 2.93 -18.01
CA LEU A 203 -3.21 2.10 -16.96
C LEU A 203 -4.52 2.69 -16.44
N ALA A 204 -4.62 4.00 -16.28
CA ALA A 204 -5.84 4.68 -15.86
C ALA A 204 -6.98 4.47 -16.87
N GLU A 205 -6.71 4.63 -18.16
CA GLU A 205 -7.68 4.35 -19.23
C GLU A 205 -8.10 2.86 -19.24
N ALA A 206 -7.16 1.94 -19.03
CA ALA A 206 -7.46 0.52 -18.97
C ALA A 206 -8.28 0.16 -17.72
N PHE A 207 -8.02 0.82 -16.59
CA PHE A 207 -8.78 0.64 -15.36
C PHE A 207 -10.21 1.16 -15.48
N GLU A 208 -10.40 2.34 -16.09
CA GLU A 208 -11.74 2.89 -16.37
C GLU A 208 -12.58 1.93 -17.22
N ARG A 209 -12.00 1.40 -18.30
CA ARG A 209 -12.67 0.38 -19.11
C ARG A 209 -13.02 -0.86 -18.28
N ALA A 210 -12.09 -1.35 -17.45
CA ALA A 210 -12.33 -2.51 -16.60
C ALA A 210 -13.45 -2.26 -15.58
N CYS A 211 -13.61 -1.04 -15.06
CA CYS A 211 -14.74 -0.67 -14.20
C CYS A 211 -16.07 -0.71 -14.99
N LEU A 212 -16.11 -0.10 -16.17
CA LEU A 212 -17.30 -0.11 -17.02
C LEU A 212 -17.72 -1.54 -17.43
N ASP A 213 -16.76 -2.39 -17.75
CA ASP A 213 -16.98 -3.80 -18.12
C ASP A 213 -17.59 -4.64 -16.98
N VAL A 214 -17.45 -4.22 -15.73
CA VAL A 214 -18.08 -4.87 -14.56
C VAL A 214 -19.30 -4.10 -14.03
N GLY A 215 -19.72 -3.04 -14.73
CA GLY A 215 -20.87 -2.22 -14.36
C GLY A 215 -20.64 -1.31 -13.16
N ARG A 216 -19.36 -0.93 -12.89
CA ARG A 216 -19.00 -0.05 -11.77
C ARG A 216 -18.57 1.33 -12.25
N ASP A 217 -19.00 2.37 -11.56
CA ASP A 217 -18.50 3.74 -11.78
C ASP A 217 -17.05 3.84 -11.32
N PRO A 218 -16.09 4.19 -12.20
CA PRO A 218 -14.68 4.37 -11.84
C PRO A 218 -14.44 5.41 -10.72
N ALA A 219 -15.33 6.41 -10.60
CA ALA A 219 -15.22 7.44 -9.58
C ALA A 219 -15.45 6.91 -8.14
N THR A 220 -16.03 5.71 -8.00
CA THR A 220 -16.23 5.06 -6.69
C THR A 220 -15.00 4.34 -6.16
N VAL A 221 -13.91 4.30 -6.94
CA VAL A 221 -12.65 3.66 -6.55
C VAL A 221 -11.57 4.73 -6.40
N GLN A 222 -11.04 4.86 -5.19
CA GLN A 222 -9.91 5.77 -4.94
C GLN A 222 -8.71 5.33 -5.78
N ARG A 223 -7.99 6.30 -6.34
CA ARG A 223 -6.75 6.05 -7.08
C ARG A 223 -5.56 6.48 -6.24
N SER A 224 -4.61 5.56 -6.05
CA SER A 224 -3.36 5.86 -5.36
C SER A 224 -2.16 5.51 -6.22
N TRP A 225 -1.11 6.29 -6.01
CA TRP A 225 0.21 6.04 -6.58
C TRP A 225 1.20 5.77 -5.43
N GLY A 226 2.06 4.75 -5.58
CA GLY A 226 3.05 4.39 -4.59
C GLY A 226 4.46 4.45 -5.16
N GLY A 227 5.43 4.94 -4.38
CA GLY A 227 6.83 4.98 -4.79
C GLY A 227 7.72 5.79 -3.87
N GLY A 228 8.97 5.98 -4.28
CA GLY A 228 9.94 6.78 -3.54
C GLY A 228 9.62 8.26 -3.54
N CYS A 229 10.11 8.95 -2.50
CA CYS A 229 10.15 10.41 -2.49
C CYS A 229 11.44 10.88 -1.80
N ALA A 230 12.22 11.67 -2.51
CA ALA A 230 13.40 12.35 -1.96
C ALA A 230 13.24 13.87 -2.15
N CYS A 231 12.68 14.53 -1.13
CA CYS A 231 12.48 15.98 -1.10
C CYS A 231 13.54 16.65 -0.24
N ARG A 232 14.27 17.62 -0.79
CA ARG A 232 15.31 18.39 -0.10
C ARG A 232 15.26 19.84 -0.53
N PRO A 233 15.75 20.80 0.32
CA PRO A 233 15.85 22.21 -0.07
C PRO A 233 16.74 22.43 -1.30
N ILE A 234 17.73 21.56 -1.51
CA ILE A 234 18.70 21.59 -2.63
C ILE A 234 18.50 20.34 -3.49
N GLN A 235 18.31 20.52 -4.78
CA GLN A 235 18.07 19.45 -5.75
C GLN A 235 19.17 18.38 -5.73
N ALA A 236 20.45 18.78 -5.71
CA ALA A 236 21.57 17.84 -5.70
C ALA A 236 21.55 16.89 -4.49
N ASP A 237 21.06 17.32 -3.33
CA ASP A 237 20.91 16.47 -2.15
C ASP A 237 19.75 15.47 -2.32
N ALA A 238 18.67 15.89 -2.95
CA ALA A 238 17.56 14.99 -3.28
C ALA A 238 18.01 13.90 -4.26
N GLU A 239 18.72 14.28 -5.32
CA GLU A 239 19.24 13.35 -6.33
C GLU A 239 20.25 12.35 -5.74
N ARG A 240 21.12 12.81 -4.82
CA ARG A 240 22.07 11.93 -4.13
C ARG A 240 21.34 10.86 -3.31
N ILE A 241 20.31 11.23 -2.58
CA ILE A 241 19.50 10.28 -1.78
C ILE A 241 18.74 9.33 -2.69
N ALA A 242 18.12 9.83 -3.75
CA ALA A 242 17.41 9.03 -4.74
C ALA A 242 18.34 8.03 -5.43
N GLY A 243 19.56 8.47 -5.82
CA GLY A 243 20.54 7.64 -6.50
C GLY A 243 21.03 6.43 -5.71
N GLU A 244 21.03 6.52 -4.39
CA GLU A 244 21.39 5.42 -3.49
C GLU A 244 20.27 4.39 -3.37
N ARG A 245 19.00 4.82 -3.40
CA ARG A 245 17.83 4.00 -3.08
C ARG A 245 16.92 3.71 -4.28
N TYR A 246 16.80 4.62 -5.23
CA TYR A 246 15.83 4.56 -6.32
C TYR A 246 16.51 4.43 -7.71
N ARG A 247 17.71 3.87 -7.78
CA ARG A 247 18.36 3.58 -9.08
C ARG A 247 17.50 2.63 -9.89
N ALA A 248 16.88 3.18 -10.92
CA ALA A 248 16.24 2.39 -11.95
C ALA A 248 17.29 1.96 -12.97
N ASP A 249 17.40 0.66 -13.18
CA ASP A 249 18.12 0.12 -14.33
C ASP A 249 17.37 0.39 -15.65
N ASN A 250 16.18 1.02 -15.56
CA ASN A 250 15.30 1.23 -16.70
C ASN A 250 14.53 2.55 -16.57
N LEU A 251 14.92 3.55 -17.39
CA LEU A 251 14.41 4.93 -17.37
C LEU A 251 12.95 5.12 -17.83
N GLU A 252 12.23 4.05 -18.19
CA GLU A 252 10.80 4.15 -18.56
C GLU A 252 9.84 4.17 -17.36
N ASP A 253 10.31 3.76 -16.18
CA ASP A 253 9.52 3.73 -14.96
C ASP A 253 10.12 4.70 -13.93
N ASP A 254 9.48 5.84 -13.70
CA ASP A 254 9.86 6.77 -12.64
C ASP A 254 9.58 6.14 -11.27
N PHE A 255 10.64 5.83 -10.51
CA PHE A 255 10.53 5.16 -9.21
C PHE A 255 10.18 6.10 -8.06
N GLY A 256 10.11 7.42 -8.30
CA GLY A 256 9.81 8.36 -7.25
C GLY A 256 9.79 9.82 -7.68
N PHE A 257 9.40 10.66 -6.74
CA PHE A 257 9.47 12.11 -6.85
C PHE A 257 10.76 12.60 -6.22
N VAL A 258 11.57 13.34 -6.99
CA VAL A 258 12.92 13.74 -6.58
C VAL A 258 13.15 15.22 -6.87
N GLY A 259 13.55 15.99 -5.84
CA GLY A 259 13.88 17.40 -6.02
C GLY A 259 13.54 18.29 -4.83
N THR A 260 13.44 19.59 -5.12
CA THR A 260 12.93 20.58 -4.18
C THR A 260 11.40 20.46 -4.01
N PRO A 261 10.79 21.03 -2.96
CA PRO A 261 9.33 20.99 -2.80
C PRO A 261 8.56 21.40 -4.06
N ARG A 262 8.99 22.48 -4.72
CA ARG A 262 8.39 22.92 -5.99
C ARG A 262 8.47 21.86 -7.08
N GLN A 263 9.64 21.24 -7.26
CA GLN A 263 9.81 20.18 -8.26
C GLN A 263 8.98 18.93 -7.95
N VAL A 264 8.86 18.55 -6.68
CA VAL A 264 8.01 17.45 -6.24
C VAL A 264 6.54 17.75 -6.56
N ILE A 265 6.05 18.96 -6.30
CA ILE A 265 4.69 19.40 -6.67
C ILE A 265 4.50 19.29 -8.20
N GLU A 266 5.42 19.82 -8.98
CA GLU A 266 5.37 19.77 -10.45
C GLU A 266 5.36 18.32 -10.99
N GLN A 267 6.03 17.39 -10.33
CA GLN A 267 6.05 15.96 -10.68
C GLN A 267 4.75 15.24 -10.26
N MET A 268 4.13 15.60 -9.14
CA MET A 268 2.88 14.99 -8.65
C MET A 268 1.66 15.47 -9.46
N GLN A 269 1.64 16.71 -9.91
CA GLN A 269 0.49 17.34 -10.56
C GLN A 269 -0.09 16.54 -11.73
N PRO A 270 0.70 16.00 -12.69
CA PRO A 270 0.15 15.20 -13.78
C PRO A 270 -0.60 13.93 -13.33
N PHE A 271 -0.23 13.34 -12.21
CA PHE A 271 -0.94 12.20 -11.62
C PHE A 271 -2.27 12.62 -11.00
N ILE A 272 -2.26 13.78 -10.32
CA ILE A 272 -3.47 14.39 -9.75
C ILE A 272 -4.49 14.70 -10.86
N ASP A 273 -4.03 15.27 -11.97
CA ASP A 273 -4.85 15.56 -13.15
C ASP A 273 -5.47 14.29 -13.76
N LEU A 274 -4.86 13.12 -13.54
CA LEU A 274 -5.38 11.80 -13.93
C LEU A 274 -6.17 11.10 -12.81
N GLY A 275 -6.53 11.83 -11.74
CA GLY A 275 -7.41 11.36 -10.68
C GLY A 275 -6.73 10.65 -9.51
N VAL A 276 -5.40 10.72 -9.40
CA VAL A 276 -4.72 10.26 -8.16
C VAL A 276 -5.07 11.22 -7.03
N SER A 277 -5.59 10.67 -5.95
CA SER A 277 -5.93 11.42 -4.75
C SER A 277 -5.13 11.01 -3.51
N SER A 278 -4.34 9.93 -3.62
CA SER A 278 -3.51 9.42 -2.53
C SER A 278 -2.12 9.03 -3.03
N PHE A 279 -1.09 9.49 -2.33
CA PHE A 279 0.31 9.15 -2.63
C PHE A 279 0.91 8.36 -1.46
N LEU A 280 1.29 7.11 -1.71
CA LEU A 280 1.95 6.24 -0.73
C LEU A 280 3.46 6.38 -0.93
N LEU A 281 4.13 7.08 -0.01
CA LEU A 281 5.50 7.51 -0.21
C LEU A 281 6.49 6.79 0.71
N ASP A 282 7.48 6.15 0.08
CA ASP A 282 8.70 5.73 0.75
C ASP A 282 9.67 6.92 0.79
N CYS A 283 9.81 7.53 1.97
CA CYS A 283 10.55 8.78 2.14
C CYS A 283 12.06 8.52 2.30
N GLY A 284 12.82 8.85 1.29
CA GLY A 284 14.27 8.67 1.26
C GLY A 284 15.00 9.47 2.33
N GLY A 285 16.09 8.87 2.84
CA GLY A 285 16.97 9.47 3.83
C GLY A 285 16.67 9.11 5.28
N PHE A 286 15.67 8.27 5.57
CA PHE A 286 15.42 7.78 6.91
C PHE A 286 16.69 7.21 7.57
N PRO A 287 17.00 7.55 8.85
CA PRO A 287 16.13 8.18 9.85
C PRO A 287 16.09 9.72 9.85
N ASN A 288 16.68 10.39 8.85
CA ASN A 288 16.51 11.82 8.65
C ASN A 288 15.10 12.12 8.14
N LEU A 289 14.37 13.01 8.82
CA LEU A 289 12.95 13.28 8.57
C LEU A 289 12.70 14.47 7.63
N THR A 290 13.72 15.09 7.05
CA THR A 290 13.57 16.30 6.24
C THR A 290 12.61 16.12 5.06
N THR A 291 12.61 14.94 4.39
CA THR A 291 11.60 14.67 3.33
C THR A 291 10.17 14.75 3.88
N LEU A 292 9.91 14.16 5.04
CA LEU A 292 8.58 14.20 5.67
C LEU A 292 8.19 15.62 6.07
N GLU A 293 9.12 16.37 6.66
CA GLU A 293 8.90 17.77 7.05
C GLU A 293 8.53 18.65 5.84
N LEU A 294 9.28 18.55 4.75
CA LEU A 294 9.00 19.33 3.54
C LEU A 294 7.68 18.90 2.87
N LEU A 295 7.36 17.61 2.88
CA LEU A 295 6.05 17.14 2.40
C LEU A 295 4.90 17.73 3.23
N ILE A 296 5.03 17.77 4.56
CA ILE A 296 4.00 18.26 5.48
C ILE A 296 3.83 19.76 5.37
N TYR A 297 4.94 20.52 5.39
CA TYR A 297 4.87 21.96 5.58
C TYR A 297 4.89 22.77 4.27
N GLU A 298 5.34 22.17 3.15
CA GLU A 298 5.45 22.87 1.88
C GLU A 298 4.65 22.19 0.75
N VAL A 299 4.79 20.87 0.55
CA VAL A 299 4.19 20.18 -0.61
C VAL A 299 2.68 20.00 -0.44
N LEU A 300 2.25 19.33 0.64
CA LEU A 300 0.82 19.04 0.88
C LEU A 300 -0.05 20.30 0.97
N PRO A 301 0.35 21.38 1.66
CA PRO A 301 -0.43 22.62 1.64
C PRO A 301 -0.59 23.18 0.22
N ALA A 302 0.47 23.20 -0.57
CA ALA A 302 0.41 23.72 -1.94
C ALA A 302 -0.46 22.88 -2.90
N LEU A 303 -0.56 21.57 -2.68
CA LEU A 303 -1.40 20.67 -3.48
C LEU A 303 -2.89 20.75 -3.09
N ASN A 304 -3.22 21.29 -1.91
CA ASN A 304 -4.57 21.35 -1.36
C ASN A 304 -5.16 22.78 -1.35
N HIS A 305 -4.45 23.76 -1.91
CA HIS A 305 -4.92 25.12 -2.16
C HIS A 305 -5.36 25.27 -3.62
#